data_88a71c311f96de2d4b931953a0f7a7b1
#
_entry.id   88a71c311f96de2d4b931953a0f7a7b1
#
_cell.length_a   1.000
_cell.length_b   1.000
_cell.length_c   1.000
_cell.angle_alpha   90.00
_cell.angle_beta   90.00
_cell.angle_gamma   90.00
#
_symmetry.space_group_name_H-M   'P 1'
#
loop_
_entity.id
_entity.type
_entity.pdbx_description
1 polymer ?
#
loop_
_entity_poly.entity_id
_entity_poly.type
_entity_poly.pdbx_seq_one_letter_code
_entity_poly.pdbx_strand_id
1 'polypeptide(L)'
;MNILDIYKEIKRSYKDYIGSFVSIKDERIRKEVSEAIKSEKLWPDALIQFNPNFASGIDVSQMIKNGIPIHKDLGLFFKNPFYKHQQEAIELGCQDKEFIVTSGTGSGKSRTFMATIFNYILQHQEDSINKTIAIIVYPMNALINSQSEELARYRQQYENATGKECPFTFAKYTG
;
A
#
# COMPACT_ATOMS: atom_id res chain seq x y z
N MET A 1 7.37 4.26 -21.23
CA MET A 1 6.42 3.52 -22.08
C MET A 1 5.02 3.87 -21.61
N ASN A 2 4.17 4.38 -22.50
CA ASN A 2 2.81 4.79 -22.17
C ASN A 2 1.91 3.54 -22.03
N ILE A 3 0.90 3.56 -21.14
CA ILE A 3 -0.03 2.45 -20.93
C ILE A 3 -0.76 2.04 -22.21
N LEU A 4 -1.04 3.01 -23.10
CA LEU A 4 -1.65 2.76 -24.40
C LEU A 4 -0.72 2.01 -25.36
N ASP A 5 0.58 2.19 -25.25
CA ASP A 5 1.58 1.48 -26.04
C ASP A 5 1.68 0.02 -25.57
N ILE A 6 1.66 -0.19 -24.27
CA ILE A 6 1.61 -1.55 -23.67
C ILE A 6 0.36 -2.28 -24.13
N TYR A 7 -0.80 -1.63 -24.09
CA TYR A 7 -2.05 -2.21 -24.54
C TYR A 7 -2.00 -2.63 -26.02
N LYS A 8 -1.45 -1.77 -26.90
CA LYS A 8 -1.28 -2.10 -28.33
C LYS A 8 -0.35 -3.29 -28.54
N GLU A 9 0.73 -3.37 -27.77
CA GLU A 9 1.69 -4.46 -27.86
C GLU A 9 1.11 -5.79 -27.37
N ILE A 10 0.37 -5.78 -26.27
CA ILE A 10 -0.36 -6.96 -25.76
C ILE A 10 -1.36 -7.45 -26.83
N LYS A 11 -2.11 -6.53 -27.41
CA LYS A 11 -3.09 -6.85 -28.47
C LYS A 11 -2.44 -7.46 -29.68
N ARG A 12 -1.28 -6.95 -30.10
CA ARG A 12 -0.50 -7.49 -31.20
C ARG A 12 0.01 -8.90 -30.89
N SER A 13 0.66 -9.06 -29.74
CA SER A 13 1.21 -10.34 -29.32
C SER A 13 0.13 -11.43 -29.19
N TYR A 14 -1.06 -11.05 -28.71
CA TYR A 14 -2.21 -11.95 -28.62
C TYR A 14 -2.73 -12.37 -30.01
N LYS A 15 -2.79 -11.46 -30.98
CA LYS A 15 -3.17 -11.79 -32.35
C LYS A 15 -2.17 -12.76 -33.00
N ASP A 16 -0.87 -12.51 -32.80
CA ASP A 16 0.20 -13.37 -33.32
C ASP A 16 0.14 -14.76 -32.67
N TYR A 17 -0.14 -14.80 -31.35
CA TYR A 17 -0.31 -16.04 -30.60
C TYR A 17 -1.49 -16.87 -31.15
N ILE A 18 -2.69 -16.29 -31.28
CA ILE A 18 -3.85 -17.01 -31.85
C ILE A 18 -3.55 -17.48 -33.28
N GLY A 19 -2.95 -16.61 -34.09
CA GLY A 19 -2.59 -16.94 -35.47
C GLY A 19 -1.63 -18.13 -35.58
N SER A 20 -0.76 -18.35 -34.58
CA SER A 20 0.20 -19.47 -34.58
C SER A 20 -0.44 -20.83 -34.35
N PHE A 21 -1.61 -20.91 -33.71
CA PHE A 21 -2.32 -22.17 -33.47
C PHE A 21 -3.31 -22.54 -34.57
N VAL A 22 -3.68 -21.61 -35.44
CA VAL A 22 -4.70 -21.84 -36.46
C VAL A 22 -4.04 -22.17 -37.80
N SER A 23 -3.82 -23.46 -38.05
CA SER A 23 -3.34 -23.96 -39.34
C SER A 23 -4.56 -24.31 -40.23
N ILE A 24 -5.02 -23.34 -41.04
CA ILE A 24 -6.13 -23.54 -41.96
C ILE A 24 -5.60 -23.83 -43.34
N LYS A 25 -5.93 -25.03 -43.88
CA LYS A 25 -5.50 -25.48 -45.21
C LYS A 25 -6.32 -24.84 -46.37
N ASP A 26 -7.62 -24.63 -46.15
CA ASP A 26 -8.49 -23.97 -47.11
C ASP A 26 -8.23 -22.49 -47.19
N GLU A 27 -7.90 -21.98 -48.37
CA GLU A 27 -7.48 -20.60 -48.56
C GLU A 27 -8.61 -19.58 -48.37
N ARG A 28 -9.86 -19.93 -48.66
CA ARG A 28 -11.04 -19.06 -48.45
C ARG A 28 -11.32 -18.90 -46.97
N ILE A 29 -11.34 -20.02 -46.24
CA ILE A 29 -11.56 -20.00 -44.79
C ILE A 29 -10.40 -19.29 -44.10
N ARG A 30 -9.16 -19.49 -44.51
CA ARG A 30 -7.99 -18.80 -43.97
C ARG A 30 -8.09 -17.29 -44.14
N LYS A 31 -8.57 -16.81 -45.32
CA LYS A 31 -8.77 -15.38 -45.59
C LYS A 31 -9.84 -14.80 -44.68
N GLU A 32 -10.99 -15.41 -44.56
CA GLU A 32 -12.09 -14.99 -43.70
C GLU A 32 -11.69 -14.91 -42.23
N VAL A 33 -10.98 -15.95 -41.71
CA VAL A 33 -10.49 -15.97 -40.35
C VAL A 33 -9.42 -14.89 -40.11
N SER A 34 -8.52 -14.68 -41.09
CA SER A 34 -7.53 -13.61 -40.99
C SER A 34 -8.15 -12.21 -40.97
N GLU A 35 -9.23 -12.00 -41.76
CA GLU A 35 -9.97 -10.75 -41.74
C GLU A 35 -10.74 -10.57 -40.44
N ALA A 36 -11.35 -11.62 -39.91
CA ALA A 36 -12.01 -11.59 -38.61
C ALA A 36 -11.03 -11.24 -37.44
N ILE A 37 -9.84 -11.83 -37.46
CA ILE A 37 -8.79 -11.52 -36.47
C ILE A 37 -8.29 -10.06 -36.61
N LYS A 38 -8.16 -9.57 -37.86
CA LYS A 38 -7.74 -8.20 -38.14
C LYS A 38 -8.83 -7.18 -37.77
N SER A 39 -10.11 -7.52 -37.92
CA SER A 39 -11.24 -6.62 -37.65
C SER A 39 -11.45 -6.21 -36.19
N GLU A 40 -10.57 -6.64 -35.32
CA GLU A 40 -10.58 -6.30 -33.86
C GLU A 40 -11.82 -6.78 -33.06
N LYS A 41 -12.74 -7.50 -33.67
CA LYS A 41 -13.95 -8.03 -33.02
C LYS A 41 -13.66 -9.03 -31.87
N LEU A 42 -12.46 -9.60 -31.86
CA LEU A 42 -12.03 -10.56 -30.82
C LEU A 42 -11.50 -9.90 -29.55
N TRP A 43 -11.35 -8.57 -29.54
CA TRP A 43 -10.80 -7.84 -28.41
C TRP A 43 -11.72 -6.68 -28.03
N PRO A 44 -12.23 -6.65 -26.82
CA PRO A 44 -13.06 -5.52 -26.39
C PRO A 44 -12.24 -4.23 -26.32
N ASP A 45 -12.91 -3.11 -26.44
CA ASP A 45 -12.28 -1.82 -26.22
C ASP A 45 -11.73 -1.72 -24.79
N ALA A 46 -10.62 -1.00 -24.65
CA ALA A 46 -10.03 -0.77 -23.34
C ALA A 46 -10.96 0.07 -22.47
N LEU A 47 -11.33 -0.45 -21.32
CA LEU A 47 -12.05 0.30 -20.30
C LEU A 47 -11.02 0.94 -19.36
N ILE A 48 -11.05 2.25 -19.25
CA ILE A 48 -10.21 3.01 -18.34
C ILE A 48 -11.09 3.42 -17.16
N GLN A 49 -10.72 2.91 -15.97
CA GLN A 49 -11.33 3.33 -14.72
C GLN A 49 -10.29 4.10 -13.90
N PHE A 50 -10.61 5.34 -13.58
CA PHE A 50 -9.80 6.12 -12.64
C PHE A 50 -10.25 5.81 -11.21
N ASN A 51 -9.33 5.32 -10.40
CA ASN A 51 -9.59 5.26 -8.97
C ASN A 51 -9.51 6.67 -8.39
N PRO A 52 -10.53 7.14 -7.67
CA PRO A 52 -10.45 8.42 -7.00
C PRO A 52 -9.30 8.41 -6.00
N ASN A 53 -8.54 9.50 -5.95
CA ASN A 53 -7.53 9.68 -4.92
C ASN A 53 -8.21 9.75 -3.54
N PHE A 54 -7.55 9.18 -2.54
CA PHE A 54 -7.99 9.38 -1.16
C PHE A 54 -7.88 10.86 -0.78
N ALA A 55 -8.86 11.36 -0.03
CA ALA A 55 -8.83 12.73 0.46
C ALA A 55 -7.53 12.99 1.25
N SER A 56 -6.84 14.07 0.91
CA SER A 56 -5.61 14.47 1.57
C SER A 56 -5.92 14.92 2.99
N GLY A 57 -5.11 14.49 3.93
CA GLY A 57 -5.05 14.98 5.29
C GLY A 57 -3.81 15.87 5.48
N ILE A 58 -3.29 15.91 6.68
CA ILE A 58 -2.18 16.79 7.10
C ILE A 58 -0.98 15.96 7.56
N ASP A 59 0.16 16.60 7.65
CA ASP A 59 1.39 15.98 8.17
C ASP A 59 1.46 16.04 9.72
N VAL A 60 2.45 15.34 10.31
CA VAL A 60 2.66 15.29 11.75
C VAL A 60 2.82 16.68 12.36
N SER A 61 3.54 17.59 11.70
CA SER A 61 3.79 18.95 12.21
C SER A 61 2.51 19.76 12.27
N GLN A 62 1.65 19.61 11.27
CA GLN A 62 0.34 20.27 11.25
C GLN A 62 -0.63 19.67 12.28
N MET A 63 -0.58 18.33 12.47
CA MET A 63 -1.38 17.67 13.51
C MET A 63 -1.01 18.20 14.90
N ILE A 64 0.27 18.39 15.19
CA ILE A 64 0.75 18.98 16.45
C ILE A 64 0.25 20.42 16.60
N LYS A 65 0.35 21.25 15.55
CA LYS A 65 -0.13 22.62 15.55
C LYS A 65 -1.65 22.72 15.83
N ASN A 66 -2.40 21.74 15.38
CA ASN A 66 -3.84 21.62 15.61
C ASN A 66 -4.19 21.08 17.02
N GLY A 67 -3.19 20.87 17.88
CA GLY A 67 -3.40 20.41 19.26
C GLY A 67 -3.63 18.91 19.43
N ILE A 68 -3.36 18.10 18.39
CA ILE A 68 -3.45 16.66 18.50
C ILE A 68 -2.23 16.18 19.32
N PRO A 69 -2.42 15.33 20.35
CA PRO A 69 -1.34 14.92 21.24
C PRO A 69 -0.40 13.89 20.57
N ILE A 70 0.44 14.38 19.67
CA ILE A 70 1.40 13.59 18.90
C ILE A 70 2.81 13.99 19.28
N HIS A 71 3.67 13.00 19.49
CA HIS A 71 5.08 13.23 19.73
C HIS A 71 5.77 13.71 18.44
N LYS A 72 6.62 14.75 18.56
CA LYS A 72 7.31 15.39 17.44
C LYS A 72 8.12 14.41 16.56
N ASP A 73 8.73 13.41 17.19
CA ASP A 73 9.58 12.44 16.51
C ASP A 73 8.77 11.43 15.68
N LEU A 74 7.44 11.42 15.78
CA LEU A 74 6.59 10.64 14.87
C LEU A 74 6.81 11.04 13.40
N GLY A 75 7.13 12.30 13.13
CA GLY A 75 7.48 12.80 11.80
C GLY A 75 8.76 12.19 11.22
N LEU A 76 9.62 11.60 12.05
CA LEU A 76 10.80 10.87 11.57
C LEU A 76 10.43 9.56 10.89
N PHE A 77 9.34 8.92 11.31
CA PHE A 77 8.80 7.70 10.68
C PHE A 77 7.90 8.02 9.50
N PHE A 78 7.10 9.09 9.57
CA PHE A 78 6.09 9.44 8.58
C PHE A 78 6.36 10.83 7.99
N LYS A 79 7.19 10.87 6.94
CA LYS A 79 7.59 12.13 6.28
C LYS A 79 6.49 12.74 5.40
N ASN A 80 5.63 11.89 4.83
CA ASN A 80 4.57 12.35 3.93
C ASN A 80 3.27 12.59 4.70
N PRO A 81 2.44 13.55 4.28
CA PRO A 81 1.12 13.77 4.85
C PRO A 81 0.30 12.47 4.91
N PHE A 82 -0.56 12.40 5.89
CA PHE A 82 -1.54 11.33 5.98
C PHE A 82 -2.72 11.58 5.04
N TYR A 83 -3.43 10.53 4.66
CA TYR A 83 -4.77 10.70 4.10
C TYR A 83 -5.74 11.05 5.23
N LYS A 84 -6.88 11.66 4.87
CA LYS A 84 -7.87 12.10 5.86
C LYS A 84 -8.35 10.97 6.78
N HIS A 85 -8.68 9.81 6.23
CA HIS A 85 -9.07 8.64 7.03
C HIS A 85 -7.95 8.12 7.95
N GLN A 86 -6.68 8.29 7.55
CA GLN A 86 -5.54 7.94 8.40
C GLN A 86 -5.40 8.93 9.55
N GLN A 87 -5.51 10.21 9.26
CA GLN A 87 -5.49 11.28 10.25
C GLN A 87 -6.57 11.05 11.31
N GLU A 88 -7.83 10.88 10.89
CA GLU A 88 -8.98 10.65 11.80
C GLU A 88 -8.76 9.41 12.69
N ALA A 89 -8.23 8.32 12.15
CA ALA A 89 -7.92 7.13 12.92
C ALA A 89 -6.80 7.36 13.96
N ILE A 90 -5.75 8.10 13.59
CA ILE A 90 -4.65 8.46 14.50
C ILE A 90 -5.16 9.37 15.61
N GLU A 91 -6.00 10.35 15.30
CA GLU A 91 -6.63 11.23 16.28
C GLU A 91 -7.45 10.44 17.32
N LEU A 92 -8.24 9.47 16.88
CA LEU A 92 -8.98 8.58 17.77
C LEU A 92 -8.04 7.75 18.65
N GLY A 93 -7.00 7.15 18.05
CA GLY A 93 -6.01 6.38 18.79
C GLY A 93 -5.23 7.19 19.83
N CYS A 94 -4.95 8.46 19.55
CA CYS A 94 -4.34 9.38 20.53
C CYS A 94 -5.27 9.75 21.70
N GLN A 95 -6.57 9.47 21.59
CA GLN A 95 -7.57 9.66 22.62
C GLN A 95 -7.94 8.36 23.35
N ASP A 96 -7.15 7.30 23.16
CA ASP A 96 -7.42 5.95 23.68
C ASP A 96 -8.79 5.38 23.24
N LYS A 97 -9.25 5.80 22.05
CA LYS A 97 -10.50 5.31 21.48
C LYS A 97 -10.23 4.15 20.52
N GLU A 98 -11.09 3.16 20.58
CA GLU A 98 -11.11 2.08 19.60
C GLU A 98 -11.62 2.60 18.24
N PHE A 99 -11.04 2.08 17.15
CA PHE A 99 -11.48 2.43 15.80
C PHE A 99 -11.37 1.24 14.84
N ILE A 100 -12.20 1.28 13.81
CA ILE A 100 -12.18 0.33 12.70
C ILE A 100 -11.95 1.11 11.41
N VAL A 101 -10.92 0.73 10.63
CA VAL A 101 -10.62 1.35 9.34
C VAL A 101 -11.12 0.46 8.21
N THR A 102 -12.20 0.90 7.56
CA THR A 102 -12.76 0.26 6.36
C THR A 102 -12.41 1.10 5.13
N SER A 103 -11.52 0.60 4.30
CA SER A 103 -11.14 1.29 3.05
C SER A 103 -10.61 0.29 2.03
N GLY A 104 -10.57 0.65 0.76
CA GLY A 104 -10.04 -0.20 -0.31
C GLY A 104 -8.59 -0.63 -0.10
N THR A 105 -8.13 -1.58 -0.91
CA THR A 105 -6.72 -1.99 -0.94
C THR A 105 -5.85 -0.82 -1.38
N GLY A 106 -4.63 -0.73 -0.86
CA GLY A 106 -3.69 0.36 -1.20
C GLY A 106 -3.95 1.69 -0.50
N SER A 107 -4.95 1.80 0.38
CA SER A 107 -5.24 3.03 1.14
C SER A 107 -4.28 3.33 2.29
N GLY A 108 -3.30 2.45 2.52
CA GLY A 108 -2.33 2.62 3.60
C GLY A 108 -2.92 2.43 5.00
N LYS A 109 -3.88 1.51 5.18
CA LYS A 109 -4.46 1.19 6.49
C LYS A 109 -3.43 0.89 7.57
N SER A 110 -2.33 0.21 7.22
CA SER A 110 -1.27 -0.11 8.17
C SER A 110 -0.64 1.12 8.81
N ARG A 111 -0.58 2.24 8.09
CA ARG A 111 -0.05 3.50 8.65
C ARG A 111 -0.87 4.03 9.82
N THR A 112 -2.16 3.74 9.91
CA THR A 112 -3.03 4.21 10.99
C THR A 112 -2.61 3.64 12.33
N PHE A 113 -2.61 2.31 12.44
CA PHE A 113 -2.25 1.65 13.70
C PHE A 113 -0.75 1.73 13.98
N MET A 114 0.11 1.70 12.95
CA MET A 114 1.55 1.91 13.14
C MET A 114 1.84 3.29 13.73
N ALA A 115 1.22 4.35 13.22
CA ALA A 115 1.41 5.69 13.74
C ALA A 115 0.90 5.81 15.19
N THR A 116 -0.23 5.20 15.51
CA THR A 116 -0.77 5.18 16.89
C THR A 116 0.18 4.45 17.84
N ILE A 117 0.67 3.26 17.46
CA ILE A 117 1.61 2.48 18.28
C ILE A 117 2.92 3.25 18.48
N PHE A 118 3.49 3.80 17.41
CA PHE A 118 4.75 4.53 17.50
C PHE A 118 4.61 5.80 18.34
N ASN A 119 3.48 6.51 18.20
CA ASN A 119 3.19 7.67 19.03
C ASN A 119 3.13 7.30 20.52
N TYR A 120 2.44 6.22 20.85
CA TYR A 120 2.35 5.72 22.22
C TYR A 120 3.74 5.39 22.79
N ILE A 121 4.55 4.65 22.05
CA ILE A 121 5.92 4.29 22.48
C ILE A 121 6.78 5.53 22.67
N LEU A 122 6.72 6.51 21.78
CA LEU A 122 7.49 7.75 21.87
C LEU A 122 7.09 8.59 23.09
N GLN A 123 5.81 8.57 23.48
CA GLN A 123 5.31 9.29 24.65
C GLN A 123 5.61 8.59 25.97
N HIS A 124 5.74 7.25 25.96
CA HIS A 124 5.87 6.41 27.16
C HIS A 124 7.16 5.56 27.13
N GLN A 125 8.28 6.15 26.72
CA GLN A 125 9.54 5.41 26.51
C GLN A 125 9.98 4.64 27.76
N GLU A 126 9.94 5.27 28.93
CA GLU A 126 10.37 4.64 30.19
C GLU A 126 9.46 3.48 30.60
N ASP A 127 8.16 3.63 30.41
CA ASP A 127 7.16 2.61 30.73
C ASP A 127 7.15 1.45 29.74
N SER A 128 7.72 1.65 28.55
CA SER A 128 7.73 0.67 27.46
C SER A 128 8.90 -0.30 27.51
N ILE A 129 9.88 -0.07 28.39
CA ILE A 129 11.08 -0.92 28.51
C ILE A 129 10.68 -2.32 29.00
N ASN A 130 11.12 -3.34 28.24
CA ASN A 130 10.87 -4.76 28.53
C ASN A 130 9.38 -5.17 28.61
N LYS A 131 8.50 -4.42 27.95
CA LYS A 131 7.06 -4.74 27.86
C LYS A 131 6.64 -4.96 26.42
N THR A 132 5.68 -5.86 26.22
CA THR A 132 4.96 -5.97 24.95
C THR A 132 3.90 -4.87 24.88
N ILE A 133 4.12 -3.87 24.03
CA ILE A 133 3.24 -2.71 23.92
C ILE A 133 2.10 -2.95 22.94
N ALA A 134 2.35 -3.72 21.88
CA ALA A 134 1.34 -4.00 20.88
C ALA A 134 1.48 -5.42 20.33
N ILE A 135 0.33 -6.02 19.98
CA ILE A 135 0.26 -7.28 19.25
C ILE A 135 -0.49 -7.02 17.95
N ILE A 136 0.16 -7.30 16.83
CA ILE A 136 -0.42 -7.13 15.50
C ILE A 136 -0.68 -8.51 14.91
N VAL A 137 -1.92 -8.78 14.55
CA VAL A 137 -2.35 -10.08 14.02
C VAL A 137 -2.64 -9.96 12.52
N TYR A 138 -2.06 -10.85 11.75
CA TYR A 138 -2.30 -10.95 10.30
C TYR A 138 -2.80 -12.35 9.93
N PRO A 139 -3.71 -12.45 8.96
CA PRO A 139 -4.29 -13.74 8.57
C PRO A 139 -3.32 -14.62 7.75
N MET A 140 -2.20 -14.10 7.26
CA MET A 140 -1.26 -14.81 6.38
C MET A 140 0.19 -14.48 6.73
N ASN A 141 1.07 -15.49 6.68
CA ASN A 141 2.51 -15.33 6.92
C ASN A 141 3.19 -14.37 5.94
N ALA A 142 2.73 -14.31 4.70
CA ALA A 142 3.26 -13.36 3.71
C ALA A 142 3.08 -11.89 4.15
N LEU A 143 1.95 -11.56 4.78
CA LEU A 143 1.72 -10.22 5.33
C LEU A 143 2.63 -9.94 6.53
N ILE A 144 2.86 -10.93 7.40
CA ILE A 144 3.79 -10.80 8.54
C ILE A 144 5.20 -10.48 8.02
N ASN A 145 5.67 -11.16 6.99
CA ASN A 145 7.00 -10.92 6.42
C ASN A 145 7.11 -9.50 5.84
N SER A 146 6.14 -9.10 5.00
CA SER A 146 6.10 -7.76 4.43
C SER A 146 6.05 -6.66 5.49
N GLN A 147 5.26 -6.83 6.55
CA GLN A 147 5.17 -5.86 7.64
C GLN A 147 6.43 -5.83 8.51
N SER A 148 7.12 -6.96 8.68
CA SER A 148 8.40 -7.00 9.36
C SER A 148 9.49 -6.22 8.63
N GLU A 149 9.51 -6.31 7.30
CA GLU A 149 10.42 -5.52 6.46
C GLU A 149 10.10 -4.02 6.56
N GLU A 150 8.82 -3.68 6.63
CA GLU A 150 8.40 -2.29 6.81
C GLU A 150 8.79 -1.75 8.19
N LEU A 151 8.61 -2.51 9.25
CA LEU A 151 9.06 -2.15 10.61
C LEU A 151 10.59 -1.98 10.68
N ALA A 152 11.35 -2.85 10.02
CA ALA A 152 12.79 -2.73 9.93
C ALA A 152 13.23 -1.44 9.21
N ARG A 153 12.51 -1.05 8.14
CA ARG A 153 12.74 0.22 7.44
C ARG A 153 12.44 1.43 8.33
N TYR A 154 11.36 1.40 9.11
CA TYR A 154 11.05 2.48 10.07
C TYR A 154 12.15 2.61 11.14
N ARG A 155 12.62 1.50 11.69
CA ARG A 155 13.75 1.52 12.63
C ARG A 155 14.99 2.16 12.04
N GLN A 156 15.43 1.69 10.88
CA GLN A 156 16.60 2.24 10.19
C GLN A 156 16.46 3.72 9.87
N GLN A 157 15.26 4.14 9.46
CA GLN A 157 14.96 5.55 9.17
C GLN A 157 15.08 6.43 10.41
N TYR A 158 14.60 5.98 11.54
CA TYR A 158 14.73 6.68 12.82
C TYR A 158 16.20 6.76 13.28
N GLU A 159 16.90 5.64 13.26
CA GLU A 159 18.30 5.54 13.66
C GLU A 159 19.22 6.42 12.79
N ASN A 160 18.98 6.44 11.48
CA ASN A 160 19.70 7.32 10.55
C ASN A 160 19.42 8.81 10.79
N ALA A 161 18.19 9.15 11.19
CA ALA A 161 17.79 10.54 11.40
C ALA A 161 18.25 11.10 12.74
N THR A 162 18.36 10.25 13.78
CA THR A 162 18.63 10.69 15.15
C THR A 162 20.02 10.31 15.65
N GLY A 163 20.68 9.33 15.03
CA GLY A 163 21.90 8.71 15.54
C GLY A 163 21.70 7.90 16.84
N LYS A 164 20.44 7.66 17.24
CA LYS A 164 20.06 6.92 18.44
C LYS A 164 19.41 5.60 18.05
N GLU A 165 19.46 4.63 18.94
CA GLU A 165 18.72 3.39 18.79
C GLU A 165 17.19 3.66 18.75
N CYS A 166 16.47 2.92 17.91
CA CYS A 166 15.03 3.05 17.79
C CYS A 166 14.33 2.61 19.09
N PRO A 167 13.33 3.36 19.59
CA PRO A 167 12.71 3.09 20.89
C PRO A 167 11.82 1.84 20.93
N PHE A 168 11.76 1.06 19.86
CA PHE A 168 11.04 -0.21 19.83
C PHE A 168 11.83 -1.33 19.17
N THR A 169 11.54 -2.54 19.60
CA THR A 169 11.93 -3.78 18.96
C THR A 169 10.69 -4.56 18.55
N PHE A 170 10.82 -5.51 17.65
CA PHE A 170 9.72 -6.38 17.27
C PHE A 170 10.20 -7.81 17.05
N ALA A 171 9.30 -8.76 17.28
CA ALA A 171 9.52 -10.16 16.99
C ALA A 171 8.36 -10.72 16.18
N LYS A 172 8.63 -11.75 15.38
CA LYS A 172 7.60 -12.50 14.64
C LYS A 172 7.28 -13.78 15.39
N TYR A 173 5.99 -14.07 15.47
CA TYR A 173 5.51 -15.36 15.91
C TYR A 173 4.67 -15.97 14.79
N THR A 174 5.16 -17.07 14.23
CA THR A 174 4.49 -17.86 13.19
C THR A 174 4.43 -19.30 13.71
N GLY A 175 3.26 -19.90 13.64
CA GLY A 175 3.06 -21.31 14.02
C GLY A 175 3.77 -22.27 13.09
#